data_788052602a1ea358cbbec053fa93c4da
#
_entry.id   788052602a1ea358cbbec053fa93c4da
#
_cell.length_a   1.000
_cell.length_b   1.000
_cell.length_c   1.000
_cell.angle_alpha   90.00
_cell.angle_beta   90.00
_cell.angle_gamma   90.00
#
_symmetry.space_group_name_H-M   'P 1'
#
loop_
_entity.id
_entity.type
_entity.pdbx_description
1 polymer ?
#
loop_
_entity_poly.entity_id
_entity_poly.type
_entity_poly.pdbx_seq_one_letter_code
_entity_poly.pdbx_strand_id
1 'polypeptide(L)'
;MIKILYEDDAVLVAVKPAGLESQASRKLEPDMVSEIKNYLLRSRRRKERQEGRGLSTTMSTNSSTQAQEPYVGVIHRLDKPVSGVMVYAKTKEAAAFLSKEVQAHRVTKIYHAVICGKPVDNVGNFVDKLSMNRENNYSRIVDNSDPEGKTAELSYRVIGENKEKGLTLVEIHLKTGRHHQIRVQFAGHGLPLWGDAKYNPAVSMEGGKGPLALAAVSLSFTCLLYTSDAA
;
A
#
# COMPACT_ATOMS: atom_id res chain seq x y z
N MET A 1 -6.45 -15.56 3.22
CA MET A 1 -7.66 -14.80 2.83
C MET A 1 -7.44 -13.35 3.21
N ILE A 2 -7.56 -12.40 2.28
CA ILE A 2 -7.40 -10.95 2.53
C ILE A 2 -8.61 -10.37 3.25
N LYS A 3 -8.40 -9.34 4.06
CA LYS A 3 -9.47 -8.63 4.76
C LYS A 3 -9.97 -7.48 3.86
N ILE A 4 -11.22 -7.57 3.41
CA ILE A 4 -11.91 -6.50 2.68
C ILE A 4 -12.53 -5.55 3.71
N LEU A 5 -12.33 -4.26 3.54
CA LEU A 5 -12.87 -3.19 4.39
C LEU A 5 -14.08 -2.50 3.77
N TYR A 6 -14.05 -2.35 2.43
CA TYR A 6 -15.11 -1.72 1.65
C TYR A 6 -15.10 -2.26 0.23
N GLU A 7 -16.26 -2.38 -0.39
CA GLU A 7 -16.40 -2.73 -1.80
C GLU A 7 -17.68 -2.11 -2.37
N ASP A 8 -17.56 -1.48 -3.53
CA ASP A 8 -18.68 -1.06 -4.39
C ASP A 8 -18.41 -1.51 -5.85
N ASP A 9 -19.13 -0.95 -6.82
CA ASP A 9 -18.95 -1.29 -8.24
C ASP A 9 -17.65 -0.75 -8.82
N ALA A 10 -17.10 0.33 -8.29
CA ALA A 10 -15.93 1.04 -8.80
C ALA A 10 -14.62 0.70 -8.07
N VAL A 11 -14.68 0.49 -6.75
CA VAL A 11 -13.48 0.32 -5.93
C VAL A 11 -13.61 -0.81 -4.91
N LEU A 12 -12.45 -1.28 -4.47
CA LEU A 12 -12.30 -2.25 -3.38
C LEU A 12 -11.19 -1.76 -2.46
N VAL A 13 -11.48 -1.67 -1.16
CA VAL A 13 -10.50 -1.34 -0.12
C VAL A 13 -10.21 -2.58 0.69
N ALA A 14 -8.93 -2.94 0.79
CA ALA A 14 -8.49 -4.13 1.50
C ALA A 14 -7.26 -3.87 2.36
N VAL A 15 -7.04 -4.73 3.35
CA VAL A 15 -5.81 -4.74 4.14
C VAL A 15 -4.81 -5.68 3.49
N LYS A 16 -3.68 -5.14 3.05
CA LYS A 16 -2.54 -5.94 2.62
C LYS A 16 -1.80 -6.48 3.86
N PRO A 17 -1.63 -7.78 4.01
CA PRO A 17 -0.77 -8.33 5.06
C PRO A 17 0.71 -8.04 4.77
N ALA A 18 1.53 -8.00 5.83
CA ALA A 18 2.98 -7.98 5.69
C ALA A 18 3.46 -9.25 4.98
N GLY A 19 4.48 -9.12 4.14
CA GLY A 19 5.04 -10.24 3.38
C GLY A 19 4.37 -10.53 2.04
N LEU A 20 3.19 -9.95 1.76
CA LEU A 20 2.51 -10.08 0.47
C LEU A 20 2.88 -8.92 -0.47
N GLU A 21 3.07 -9.18 -1.75
CA GLU A 21 3.30 -8.15 -2.75
C GLU A 21 2.01 -7.36 -3.05
N SER A 22 2.12 -6.07 -3.35
CA SER A 22 0.96 -5.24 -3.73
C SER A 22 0.41 -5.57 -5.12
N GLN A 23 1.25 -6.09 -5.99
CA GLN A 23 0.94 -6.52 -7.35
C GLN A 23 1.90 -7.61 -7.79
N ALA A 24 1.55 -8.35 -8.85
CA ALA A 24 2.39 -9.40 -9.40
C ALA A 24 3.82 -8.93 -9.66
N SER A 25 4.78 -9.72 -9.21
CA SER A 25 6.21 -9.56 -9.48
C SER A 25 6.68 -10.58 -10.51
N ARG A 26 7.90 -10.40 -11.04
CA ARG A 26 8.52 -11.38 -11.95
C ARG A 26 8.76 -12.75 -11.30
N LYS A 27 8.69 -12.84 -9.98
CA LYS A 27 8.99 -14.06 -9.22
C LYS A 27 7.83 -15.02 -9.01
N LEU A 28 6.65 -14.77 -9.62
CA LEU A 28 5.44 -15.58 -9.45
C LEU A 28 5.04 -15.81 -7.98
N GLU A 29 5.36 -14.84 -7.11
CA GLU A 29 4.95 -14.87 -5.72
C GLU A 29 3.48 -14.45 -5.57
N PRO A 30 2.78 -14.91 -4.54
CA PRO A 30 1.42 -14.44 -4.24
C PRO A 30 1.38 -12.92 -4.08
N ASP A 31 0.34 -12.30 -4.62
CA ASP A 31 0.16 -10.86 -4.59
C ASP A 31 -1.30 -10.47 -4.36
N MET A 32 -1.53 -9.21 -3.97
CA MET A 32 -2.85 -8.69 -3.67
C MET A 32 -3.80 -8.69 -4.87
N VAL A 33 -3.29 -8.46 -6.08
CA VAL A 33 -4.14 -8.43 -7.28
C VAL A 33 -4.72 -9.81 -7.54
N SER A 34 -3.89 -10.85 -7.47
CA SER A 34 -4.32 -12.24 -7.62
C SER A 34 -5.30 -12.66 -6.53
N GLU A 35 -5.05 -12.27 -5.28
CA GLU A 35 -5.98 -12.55 -4.17
C GLU A 35 -7.33 -11.85 -4.35
N ILE A 36 -7.34 -10.58 -4.79
CA ILE A 36 -8.57 -9.81 -5.05
C ILE A 36 -9.34 -10.42 -6.23
N LYS A 37 -8.68 -10.78 -7.32
CA LYS A 37 -9.32 -11.45 -8.46
C LYS A 37 -10.01 -12.74 -8.02
N ASN A 38 -9.30 -13.57 -7.25
CA ASN A 38 -9.87 -14.80 -6.69
C ASN A 38 -11.08 -14.53 -5.78
N TYR A 39 -11.02 -13.49 -4.96
CA TYR A 39 -12.14 -13.07 -4.13
C TYR A 39 -13.36 -12.67 -4.98
N LEU A 40 -13.18 -11.81 -5.99
CA LEU A 40 -14.24 -11.33 -6.88
C LEU A 40 -14.89 -12.48 -7.66
N LEU A 41 -14.11 -13.43 -8.17
CA LEU A 41 -14.63 -14.62 -8.85
C LEU A 41 -15.47 -15.50 -7.93
N ARG A 42 -15.04 -15.72 -6.68
CA ARG A 42 -15.80 -16.48 -5.69
C ARG A 42 -17.11 -15.77 -5.31
N SER A 43 -17.07 -14.45 -5.12
CA SER A 43 -18.23 -13.62 -4.79
C SER A 43 -19.27 -13.67 -5.90
N ARG A 44 -18.84 -13.56 -7.19
CA ARG A 44 -19.71 -13.68 -8.35
C ARG A 44 -20.40 -15.03 -8.41
N ARG A 45 -19.66 -16.12 -8.30
CA ARG A 45 -20.22 -17.50 -8.27
C ARG A 45 -21.21 -17.71 -7.14
N ARG A 46 -20.98 -17.10 -5.97
CA ARG A 46 -21.89 -17.18 -4.83
C ARG A 46 -23.21 -16.44 -5.10
N LYS A 47 -23.16 -15.24 -5.70
CA LYS A 47 -24.35 -14.49 -6.12
C LYS A 47 -25.16 -15.27 -7.16
N GLU A 48 -24.53 -15.80 -8.19
CA GLU A 48 -25.17 -16.61 -9.24
C GLU A 48 -25.91 -17.83 -8.67
N ARG A 49 -25.33 -18.49 -7.67
CA ARG A 49 -25.99 -19.61 -6.96
C ARG A 49 -27.20 -19.18 -6.13
N GLN A 50 -27.13 -18.03 -5.47
CA GLN A 50 -28.22 -17.51 -4.64
C GLN A 50 -29.39 -16.99 -5.48
N GLU A 51 -29.15 -16.45 -6.65
CA GLU A 51 -30.15 -15.93 -7.58
C GLU A 51 -30.84 -17.03 -8.41
N GLY A 52 -30.55 -18.32 -8.13
CA GLY A 52 -31.17 -19.44 -8.82
C GLY A 52 -30.75 -19.60 -10.31
N ARG A 53 -29.76 -18.84 -10.77
CA ARG A 53 -29.21 -18.93 -12.13
C ARG A 53 -28.11 -20.00 -12.27
N GLY A 54 -27.97 -20.86 -11.25
CA GLY A 54 -27.02 -21.96 -11.20
C GLY A 54 -27.62 -23.25 -11.73
N LEU A 55 -27.15 -23.72 -12.87
CA LEU A 55 -27.35 -25.02 -13.51
C LEU A 55 -28.77 -25.38 -13.99
N SER A 56 -29.17 -24.83 -15.11
CA SER A 56 -29.89 -25.62 -16.12
C SER A 56 -28.88 -26.62 -16.70
N THR A 57 -28.99 -27.89 -16.30
CA THR A 57 -28.24 -29.00 -16.88
C THR A 57 -28.90 -29.34 -18.23
N THR A 58 -28.68 -28.54 -19.26
CA THR A 58 -28.86 -28.94 -20.64
C THR A 58 -27.50 -28.91 -21.28
N MET A 59 -26.99 -30.09 -21.61
CA MET A 59 -25.86 -30.28 -22.50
C MET A 59 -26.14 -29.52 -23.82
N SER A 60 -25.63 -28.32 -23.94
CA SER A 60 -25.45 -27.63 -25.18
C SER A 60 -23.96 -27.36 -25.33
N THR A 61 -23.31 -28.25 -26.06
CA THR A 61 -21.98 -28.07 -26.61
C THR A 61 -21.95 -26.81 -27.43
N ASN A 62 -20.95 -25.95 -27.18
CA ASN A 62 -20.59 -24.73 -27.90
C ASN A 62 -21.21 -23.41 -27.42
N SER A 63 -20.73 -22.95 -26.27
CA SER A 63 -20.32 -21.55 -26.09
C SER A 63 -19.38 -21.47 -24.88
N SER A 64 -18.10 -21.38 -25.15
CA SER A 64 -17.09 -20.98 -24.18
C SER A 64 -17.31 -19.50 -23.81
N THR A 65 -18.29 -19.20 -22.98
CA THR A 65 -18.33 -17.96 -22.23
C THR A 65 -17.21 -18.08 -21.20
N GLN A 66 -15.97 -17.83 -21.63
CA GLN A 66 -14.86 -17.58 -20.73
C GLN A 66 -15.33 -16.45 -19.81
N ALA A 67 -15.61 -16.78 -18.55
CA ALA A 67 -15.94 -15.79 -17.54
C ALA A 67 -14.79 -14.76 -17.55
N GLN A 68 -15.08 -13.56 -18.07
CA GLN A 68 -14.09 -12.51 -18.24
C GLN A 68 -13.40 -12.26 -16.90
N GLU A 69 -12.08 -12.34 -16.89
CA GLU A 69 -11.27 -12.15 -15.69
C GLU A 69 -11.57 -10.76 -15.09
N PRO A 70 -11.85 -10.66 -13.77
CA PRO A 70 -12.17 -9.38 -13.16
C PRO A 70 -11.00 -8.41 -13.28
N TYR A 71 -11.29 -7.18 -13.66
CA TYR A 71 -10.29 -6.11 -13.66
C TYR A 71 -9.95 -5.69 -12.24
N VAL A 72 -8.66 -5.53 -11.97
CA VAL A 72 -8.13 -5.00 -10.68
C VAL A 72 -7.00 -4.03 -10.99
N GLY A 73 -7.28 -2.73 -10.84
CA GLY A 73 -6.32 -1.65 -11.05
C GLY A 73 -5.59 -1.29 -9.75
N VAL A 74 -4.27 -1.30 -9.78
CA VAL A 74 -3.42 -0.90 -8.65
C VAL A 74 -3.23 0.61 -8.67
N ILE A 75 -3.69 1.31 -7.64
CA ILE A 75 -3.64 2.78 -7.55
C ILE A 75 -2.36 3.26 -6.87
N HIS A 76 -1.97 2.59 -5.82
CA HIS A 76 -0.74 2.83 -5.06
C HIS A 76 -0.17 1.51 -4.54
N ARG A 77 1.04 1.55 -4.01
CA ARG A 77 1.73 0.35 -3.54
C ARG A 77 2.24 0.54 -2.12
N LEU A 78 2.26 -0.55 -1.37
CA LEU A 78 3.01 -0.71 -0.15
C LEU A 78 4.17 -1.67 -0.41
N ASP A 79 5.30 -1.46 0.23
CA ASP A 79 6.43 -2.38 0.18
C ASP A 79 6.02 -3.76 0.71
N LYS A 80 6.67 -4.82 0.24
CA LYS A 80 6.36 -6.20 0.64
C LYS A 80 6.26 -6.39 2.16
N PRO A 81 7.20 -5.90 3.01
CA PRO A 81 7.12 -6.06 4.46
C PRO A 81 6.09 -5.15 5.15
N VAL A 82 5.56 -4.13 4.47
CA VAL A 82 4.61 -3.18 5.03
C VAL A 82 3.19 -3.71 4.93
N SER A 83 2.45 -3.68 6.03
CA SER A 83 1.02 -3.99 6.06
C SER A 83 0.16 -2.73 5.96
N GLY A 84 -1.13 -2.90 5.69
CA GLY A 84 -2.10 -1.82 5.84
C GLY A 84 -3.09 -1.65 4.70
N VAL A 85 -3.84 -0.56 4.80
CA VAL A 85 -4.97 -0.24 3.93
C VAL A 85 -4.51 0.14 2.53
N MET A 86 -5.14 -0.48 1.53
CA MET A 86 -4.93 -0.18 0.11
C MET A 86 -6.27 -0.10 -0.62
N VAL A 87 -6.35 0.79 -1.61
CA VAL A 87 -7.47 0.87 -2.55
C VAL A 87 -7.08 0.30 -3.90
N TYR A 88 -7.99 -0.45 -4.50
CA TYR A 88 -7.92 -1.01 -5.84
C TYR A 88 -9.13 -0.60 -6.64
N ALA A 89 -8.94 -0.30 -7.92
CA ALA A 89 -10.04 0.00 -8.83
C ALA A 89 -10.61 -1.30 -9.43
N LYS A 90 -11.94 -1.39 -9.53
CA LYS A 90 -12.64 -2.50 -10.19
C LYS A 90 -12.96 -2.18 -11.65
N THR A 91 -12.80 -0.90 -12.07
CA THR A 91 -12.99 -0.44 -13.46
C THR A 91 -11.80 0.41 -13.92
N LYS A 92 -11.62 0.53 -15.25
CA LYS A 92 -10.56 1.35 -15.85
C LYS A 92 -10.77 2.84 -15.57
N GLU A 93 -12.01 3.29 -15.55
CA GLU A 93 -12.43 4.67 -15.28
C GLU A 93 -12.07 5.06 -13.84
N ALA A 94 -12.42 4.21 -12.86
CA ALA A 94 -12.03 4.41 -11.47
C ALA A 94 -10.51 4.41 -11.29
N ALA A 95 -9.79 3.53 -12.00
CA ALA A 95 -8.33 3.50 -11.96
C ALA A 95 -7.72 4.81 -12.50
N ALA A 96 -8.22 5.32 -13.61
CA ALA A 96 -7.76 6.57 -14.21
C ALA A 96 -8.03 7.77 -13.27
N PHE A 97 -9.23 7.83 -12.70
CA PHE A 97 -9.61 8.88 -11.74
C PHE A 97 -8.75 8.86 -10.50
N LEU A 98 -8.67 7.74 -9.79
CA LEU A 98 -7.88 7.61 -8.56
C LEU A 98 -6.39 7.84 -8.79
N SER A 99 -5.87 7.44 -9.96
CA SER A 99 -4.47 7.71 -10.32
C SER A 99 -4.21 9.22 -10.45
N LYS A 100 -5.15 9.98 -11.03
CA LYS A 100 -5.07 11.46 -11.09
C LYS A 100 -5.15 12.08 -9.68
N GLU A 101 -6.01 11.57 -8.81
CA GLU A 101 -6.12 12.02 -7.42
C GLU A 101 -4.82 11.81 -6.64
N VAL A 102 -4.17 10.66 -6.82
CA VAL A 102 -2.86 10.37 -6.22
C VAL A 102 -1.77 11.30 -6.76
N GLN A 103 -1.73 11.52 -8.08
CA GLN A 103 -0.75 12.43 -8.72
C GLN A 103 -0.95 13.89 -8.30
N ALA A 104 -2.18 14.30 -8.08
CA ALA A 104 -2.55 15.63 -7.60
C ALA A 104 -2.43 15.80 -6.07
N HIS A 105 -1.90 14.80 -5.35
CA HIS A 105 -1.76 14.80 -3.89
C HIS A 105 -3.08 15.00 -3.13
N ARG A 106 -4.22 14.60 -3.70
CA ARG A 106 -5.54 14.69 -3.07
C ARG A 106 -5.95 13.42 -2.29
N VAL A 107 -5.06 12.43 -2.26
CA VAL A 107 -5.23 11.21 -1.45
C VAL A 107 -4.41 11.34 -0.18
N THR A 108 -5.07 11.39 0.97
CA THR A 108 -4.41 11.41 2.27
C THR A 108 -4.02 10.00 2.70
N LYS A 109 -2.78 9.84 3.12
CA LYS A 109 -2.21 8.56 3.56
C LYS A 109 -1.58 8.75 4.93
N ILE A 110 -2.08 8.00 5.92
CA ILE A 110 -1.57 8.02 7.29
C ILE A 110 -0.97 6.66 7.60
N TYR A 111 0.22 6.69 8.17
CA TYR A 111 0.96 5.52 8.60
C TYR A 111 1.24 5.59 10.09
N HIS A 112 1.33 4.44 10.73
CA HIS A 112 1.95 4.30 12.05
C HIS A 112 3.27 3.55 11.90
N ALA A 113 4.29 4.02 12.61
CA ALA A 113 5.59 3.36 12.66
C ALA A 113 6.14 3.37 14.08
N VAL A 114 6.88 2.32 14.42
CA VAL A 114 7.73 2.33 15.62
C VAL A 114 9.15 2.64 15.20
N ILE A 115 9.73 3.67 15.76
CA ILE A 115 11.12 4.09 15.51
C ILE A 115 12.01 3.78 16.73
N CYS A 116 13.29 3.56 16.47
CA CYS A 116 14.32 3.42 17.50
C CYS A 116 14.81 4.81 17.91
N GLY A 117 14.77 5.10 19.20
CA GLY A 117 15.06 6.43 19.72
C GLY A 117 13.84 7.33 19.84
N LYS A 118 14.11 8.59 20.16
CA LYS A 118 13.10 9.64 20.32
C LYS A 118 13.48 10.84 19.48
N PRO A 119 12.59 11.40 18.65
CA PRO A 119 12.85 12.65 17.94
C PRO A 119 12.97 13.81 18.95
N VAL A 120 13.71 14.85 18.58
CA VAL A 120 13.89 16.06 19.43
C VAL A 120 12.53 16.71 19.69
N ASP A 121 11.72 16.85 18.63
CA ASP A 121 10.38 17.43 18.72
C ASP A 121 9.30 16.34 18.56
N ASN A 122 8.23 16.50 19.34
CA ASN A 122 7.08 15.57 19.23
C ASN A 122 6.29 15.70 17.92
N VAL A 123 6.48 16.78 17.17
CA VAL A 123 5.91 17.04 15.84
C VAL A 123 7.01 17.56 14.95
N GLY A 124 7.11 17.04 13.73
CA GLY A 124 8.13 17.49 12.79
C GLY A 124 7.78 17.20 11.34
N ASN A 125 8.61 17.75 10.44
CA ASN A 125 8.52 17.53 9.01
C ASN A 125 9.90 17.09 8.49
N PHE A 126 9.91 16.11 7.60
CA PHE A 126 11.10 15.78 6.82
C PHE A 126 10.88 16.18 5.37
N VAL A 127 11.83 16.95 4.83
CA VAL A 127 11.88 17.37 3.42
C VAL A 127 13.28 17.06 2.92
N ASP A 128 13.42 15.99 2.15
CA ASP A 128 14.69 15.50 1.65
C ASP A 128 14.60 15.23 0.15
N LYS A 129 15.75 15.11 -0.51
CA LYS A 129 15.84 14.51 -1.84
C LYS A 129 16.24 13.05 -1.73
N LEU A 130 15.47 12.18 -2.37
CA LEU A 130 15.72 10.74 -2.40
C LEU A 130 16.09 10.30 -3.81
N SER A 131 17.17 9.54 -3.92
CA SER A 131 17.56 8.80 -5.12
C SER A 131 17.41 7.29 -4.89
N MET A 132 17.01 6.56 -5.93
CA MET A 132 16.82 5.11 -5.89
C MET A 132 17.87 4.41 -6.77
N ASN A 133 18.67 3.57 -6.17
CA ASN A 133 19.47 2.60 -6.90
C ASN A 133 18.59 1.37 -7.23
N ARG A 134 18.35 1.15 -8.54
CA ARG A 134 17.47 0.07 -9.02
C ARG A 134 18.10 -1.31 -8.94
N GLU A 135 19.44 -1.42 -9.01
CA GLU A 135 20.15 -2.69 -9.00
C GLU A 135 20.00 -3.42 -7.66
N ASN A 136 20.17 -2.69 -6.56
CA ASN A 136 20.06 -3.24 -5.21
C ASN A 136 18.71 -2.92 -4.54
N ASN A 137 17.78 -2.28 -5.27
CA ASN A 137 16.48 -1.87 -4.77
C ASN A 137 16.58 -1.04 -3.47
N TYR A 138 17.55 -0.10 -3.41
CA TYR A 138 17.87 0.71 -2.24
C TYR A 138 17.65 2.20 -2.55
N SER A 139 17.11 2.95 -1.58
CA SER A 139 17.00 4.41 -1.67
C SER A 139 17.85 5.08 -0.61
N ARG A 140 18.32 6.28 -0.90
CA ARG A 140 19.12 7.10 0.02
C ARG A 140 18.73 8.56 -0.08
N ILE A 141 18.98 9.30 1.00
CA ILE A 141 18.97 10.77 0.95
C ILE A 141 20.20 11.20 0.16
N VAL A 142 20.00 12.15 -0.72
CA VAL A 142 21.04 12.72 -1.57
C VAL A 142 21.08 14.24 -1.43
N ASP A 143 22.16 14.84 -1.88
CA ASP A 143 22.31 16.28 -1.90
C ASP A 143 21.29 16.96 -2.82
N ASN A 144 20.99 18.23 -2.54
CA ASN A 144 20.06 19.01 -3.35
C ASN A 144 20.51 19.21 -4.81
N SER A 145 21.79 19.08 -5.08
CA SER A 145 22.39 19.14 -6.41
C SER A 145 22.30 17.85 -7.22
N ASP A 146 21.93 16.72 -6.60
CA ASP A 146 21.82 15.43 -7.29
C ASP A 146 20.66 15.47 -8.33
N PRO A 147 20.94 15.30 -9.63
CA PRO A 147 19.96 15.43 -10.70
C PRO A 147 18.90 14.30 -10.67
N GLU A 148 19.20 13.17 -10.06
CA GLU A 148 18.25 12.06 -9.88
C GLU A 148 17.45 12.16 -8.58
N GLY A 149 17.82 13.09 -7.70
CA GLY A 149 17.17 13.34 -6.44
C GLY A 149 15.73 13.86 -6.62
N LYS A 150 14.74 13.16 -6.06
CA LYS A 150 13.33 13.53 -6.08
C LYS A 150 12.89 13.99 -4.70
N THR A 151 12.24 15.15 -4.62
CA THR A 151 11.71 15.68 -3.36
C THR A 151 10.76 14.67 -2.71
N ALA A 152 10.99 14.43 -1.42
CA ALA A 152 10.24 13.56 -0.54
C ALA A 152 9.83 14.34 0.70
N GLU A 153 8.52 14.41 0.97
CA GLU A 153 7.97 15.19 2.07
C GLU A 153 6.99 14.36 2.89
N LEU A 154 7.16 14.38 4.20
CA LEU A 154 6.24 13.83 5.19
C LEU A 154 6.22 14.72 6.44
N SER A 155 5.14 14.65 7.20
CA SER A 155 5.08 15.15 8.58
C SER A 155 4.84 13.99 9.53
N TYR A 156 5.28 14.16 10.78
CA TYR A 156 5.04 13.16 11.82
C TYR A 156 4.64 13.82 13.13
N ARG A 157 3.96 13.05 13.98
CA ARG A 157 3.75 13.35 15.40
C ARG A 157 4.00 12.11 16.26
N VAL A 158 4.57 12.30 17.41
CA VAL A 158 4.72 11.25 18.43
C VAL A 158 3.35 11.00 19.06
N ILE A 159 2.95 9.72 19.08
CA ILE A 159 1.68 9.29 19.69
C ILE A 159 1.85 8.29 20.82
N GLY A 160 3.08 7.83 21.08
CA GLY A 160 3.40 6.95 22.18
C GLY A 160 4.90 6.76 22.36
N GLU A 161 5.34 6.44 23.56
CA GLU A 161 6.75 6.22 23.89
C GLU A 161 6.90 5.02 24.84
N ASN A 162 7.84 4.15 24.57
CA ASN A 162 8.32 3.13 25.49
C ASN A 162 9.76 3.45 25.87
N LYS A 163 9.94 4.15 26.99
CA LYS A 163 11.25 4.62 27.48
C LYS A 163 12.20 3.48 27.83
N GLU A 164 11.68 2.38 28.37
CA GLU A 164 12.50 1.23 28.78
C GLU A 164 13.18 0.57 27.58
N LYS A 165 12.48 0.53 26.43
CA LYS A 165 12.99 -0.06 25.19
C LYS A 165 13.62 0.95 24.24
N GLY A 166 13.57 2.24 24.55
CA GLY A 166 14.03 3.30 23.66
C GLY A 166 13.25 3.34 22.33
N LEU A 167 11.94 3.04 22.38
CA LEU A 167 11.08 2.99 21.19
C LEU A 167 10.03 4.08 21.25
N THR A 168 9.73 4.67 20.10
CA THR A 168 8.69 5.69 19.95
C THR A 168 7.71 5.32 18.84
N LEU A 169 6.41 5.41 19.14
CA LEU A 169 5.34 5.25 18.15
C LEU A 169 5.03 6.60 17.54
N VAL A 170 5.08 6.69 16.22
CA VAL A 170 4.79 7.92 15.47
C VAL A 170 3.66 7.70 14.48
N GLU A 171 2.80 8.71 14.36
CA GLU A 171 1.85 8.85 13.25
C GLU A 171 2.49 9.71 12.16
N ILE A 172 2.38 9.28 10.91
CA ILE A 172 3.06 9.88 9.76
C ILE A 172 2.04 10.23 8.69
N HIS A 173 2.02 11.49 8.29
CA HIS A 173 1.25 11.98 7.14
C HIS A 173 2.16 12.06 5.93
N LEU A 174 1.93 11.18 4.95
CA LEU A 174 2.78 11.06 3.78
C LEU A 174 2.29 11.97 2.65
N LYS A 175 3.02 13.05 2.35
CA LYS A 175 2.69 13.99 1.26
C LYS A 175 3.13 13.48 -0.11
N THR A 176 4.32 12.89 -0.19
CA THR A 176 4.85 12.26 -1.41
C THR A 176 4.96 10.75 -1.23
N GLY A 177 5.11 9.98 -2.31
CA GLY A 177 5.19 8.51 -2.27
C GLY A 177 6.44 7.99 -2.98
N ARG A 178 7.65 8.35 -2.51
CA ARG A 178 8.91 7.85 -3.07
C ARG A 178 9.17 6.43 -2.59
N HIS A 179 10.01 5.71 -3.33
CA HIS A 179 10.41 4.36 -2.98
C HIS A 179 11.05 4.32 -1.58
N HIS A 180 10.53 3.46 -0.69
CA HIS A 180 10.95 3.31 0.71
C HIS A 180 10.95 4.62 1.53
N GLN A 181 10.20 5.64 1.16
CA GLN A 181 10.33 7.01 1.66
C GLN A 181 10.41 7.10 3.19
N ILE A 182 9.39 6.60 3.90
CA ILE A 182 9.32 6.67 5.37
C ILE A 182 10.57 6.01 5.98
N ARG A 183 10.94 4.84 5.50
CA ARG A 183 12.07 4.06 5.99
C ARG A 183 13.39 4.81 5.83
N VAL A 184 13.61 5.39 4.64
CA VAL A 184 14.83 6.13 4.29
C VAL A 184 14.93 7.43 5.06
N GLN A 185 13.86 8.23 5.11
CA GLN A 185 13.89 9.51 5.80
C GLN A 185 14.12 9.33 7.31
N PHE A 186 13.37 8.47 7.97
CA PHE A 186 13.58 8.23 9.39
C PHE A 186 14.98 7.69 9.68
N ALA A 187 15.50 6.75 8.90
CA ALA A 187 16.87 6.24 9.08
C ALA A 187 17.92 7.32 8.83
N GLY A 188 17.75 8.15 7.79
CA GLY A 188 18.66 9.25 7.48
C GLY A 188 18.68 10.34 8.55
N HIS A 189 17.61 10.53 9.29
CA HIS A 189 17.51 11.43 10.43
C HIS A 189 17.89 10.76 11.76
N GLY A 190 18.55 9.58 11.74
CA GLY A 190 19.03 8.90 12.94
C GLY A 190 17.94 8.19 13.77
N LEU A 191 16.75 8.01 13.22
CA LEU A 191 15.58 7.43 13.88
C LEU A 191 15.05 6.19 13.11
N PRO A 192 15.89 5.16 12.83
CA PRO A 192 15.49 4.05 11.97
C PRO A 192 14.27 3.31 12.53
N LEU A 193 13.46 2.73 11.65
CA LEU A 193 12.29 1.97 12.04
C LEU A 193 12.70 0.66 12.73
N TRP A 194 11.96 0.30 13.77
CA TRP A 194 12.14 -0.97 14.44
C TRP A 194 11.78 -2.14 13.51
N GLY A 195 12.66 -3.14 13.45
CA GLY A 195 12.49 -4.29 12.55
C GLY A 195 12.84 -4.04 11.08
N ASP A 196 13.39 -2.87 10.71
CA ASP A 196 13.81 -2.59 9.36
C ASP A 196 15.18 -3.20 9.03
N ALA A 197 15.20 -4.42 8.50
CA ALA A 197 16.43 -5.10 8.12
C ALA A 197 17.26 -4.40 7.02
N LYS A 198 16.67 -3.42 6.31
CA LYS A 198 17.34 -2.73 5.20
C LYS A 198 17.98 -1.42 5.61
N TYR A 199 17.31 -0.65 6.47
CA TYR A 199 17.71 0.71 6.83
C TYR A 199 18.03 0.88 8.32
N ASN A 200 17.90 -0.17 9.14
CA ASN A 200 18.28 -0.17 10.54
C ASN A 200 19.52 -1.04 10.74
N PRO A 201 20.72 -0.43 10.96
CA PRO A 201 21.97 -1.18 11.11
C PRO A 201 21.95 -2.19 12.27
N ALA A 202 21.30 -1.85 13.40
CA ALA A 202 21.22 -2.73 14.56
C ALA A 202 20.47 -4.04 14.22
N VAL A 203 19.34 -3.93 13.54
CA VAL A 203 18.55 -5.10 13.11
C VAL A 203 19.31 -5.94 12.07
N SER A 204 20.07 -5.28 11.19
CA SER A 204 20.89 -5.98 10.19
C SER A 204 21.99 -6.82 10.83
N MET A 205 22.59 -6.33 11.92
CA MET A 205 23.63 -7.07 12.68
C MET A 205 23.07 -8.25 13.46
N GLU A 206 21.84 -8.17 13.95
CA GLU A 206 21.16 -9.24 14.69
C GLU A 206 20.50 -10.31 13.79
N GLY A 207 20.77 -10.28 12.49
CA GLY A 207 20.23 -11.24 11.52
C GLY A 207 18.78 -11.00 11.09
N GLY A 208 18.28 -9.77 11.29
CA GLY A 208 17.05 -9.27 10.64
C GLY A 208 15.75 -10.01 10.98
N LYS A 209 15.67 -10.66 12.10
CA LYS A 209 14.52 -11.50 12.48
C LYS A 209 13.43 -10.69 13.18
N GLY A 210 12.56 -10.05 12.43
CA GLY A 210 11.39 -9.39 13.00
C GLY A 210 10.55 -8.70 11.90
N PRO A 211 9.26 -8.47 12.15
CA PRO A 211 8.45 -7.70 11.24
C PRO A 211 8.84 -6.22 11.27
N LEU A 212 8.87 -5.59 10.11
CA LEU A 212 9.00 -4.14 10.00
C LEU A 212 7.81 -3.46 10.67
N ALA A 213 8.07 -2.62 11.66
CA ALA A 213 7.04 -1.89 12.38
C ALA A 213 6.57 -0.65 11.61
N LEU A 214 5.92 -0.87 10.47
CA LEU A 214 5.33 0.15 9.62
C LEU A 214 4.00 -0.37 9.03
N ALA A 215 2.94 0.40 9.22
CA ALA A 215 1.63 0.06 8.69
C ALA A 215 0.91 1.29 8.12
N ALA A 216 0.23 1.14 6.98
CA ALA A 216 -0.72 2.11 6.47
C ALA A 216 -2.05 1.95 7.23
N VAL A 217 -2.39 2.92 8.07
CA VAL A 217 -3.53 2.81 8.99
C VAL A 217 -4.78 3.53 8.48
N SER A 218 -4.59 4.55 7.62
CA SER A 218 -5.71 5.30 7.05
C SER A 218 -5.41 5.73 5.62
N LEU A 219 -6.46 5.68 4.81
CA LEU A 219 -6.48 6.16 3.43
C LEU A 219 -7.77 6.94 3.22
N SER A 220 -7.66 8.22 2.86
CA SER A 220 -8.81 9.07 2.53
C SER A 220 -8.68 9.58 1.10
N PHE A 221 -9.73 9.42 0.32
CA PHE A 221 -9.80 9.82 -1.08
C PHE A 221 -11.25 10.14 -1.48
N THR A 222 -11.40 10.97 -2.53
CA THR A 222 -12.70 11.19 -3.16
C THR A 222 -12.95 10.04 -4.14
N CYS A 223 -14.13 9.43 -4.08
CA CYS A 223 -14.58 8.45 -5.07
C CYS A 223 -15.49 9.12 -6.10
N LEU A 224 -15.48 8.60 -7.33
CA LEU A 224 -16.49 8.96 -8.33
C LEU A 224 -17.86 8.44 -7.83
N LEU A 225 -18.74 9.34 -7.44
CA LEU A 225 -20.14 9.02 -7.36
C LEU A 225 -20.65 8.92 -8.82
N TYR A 226 -20.94 7.72 -9.28
CA TYR A 226 -21.76 7.55 -10.47
C TYR A 226 -23.18 8.00 -10.11
N THR A 227 -23.49 9.26 -10.37
CA THR A 227 -24.89 9.67 -10.47
C THR A 227 -25.42 9.01 -11.73
N SER A 228 -26.26 8.01 -11.58
CA SER A 228 -27.05 7.44 -12.66
C SER A 228 -28.17 8.43 -13.02
N ASP A 229 -27.81 9.57 -13.56
CA ASP A 229 -28.73 10.44 -14.27
C ASP A 229 -28.64 10.09 -15.76
N ALA A 230 -29.23 8.96 -16.10
CA ALA A 230 -29.69 8.67 -17.45
C ALA A 230 -31.18 8.97 -17.45
N ALA A 231 -31.55 10.20 -17.78
CA ALA A 231 -32.86 10.54 -18.27
C ALA A 231 -32.94 10.22 -19.76
#